data_5a81bafa422533d00a2fa4226328b1ad
#
_entry.id   5a81bafa422533d00a2fa4226328b1ad
#
_cell.length_a   1.000
_cell.length_b   1.000
_cell.length_c   1.000
_cell.angle_alpha   90.00
_cell.angle_beta   90.00
_cell.angle_gamma   90.00
#
_symmetry.space_group_name_H-M   'P 1'
#
loop_
_entity.id
_entity.type
_entity.pdbx_description
1 polymer ?
#
loop_
_entity_poly.entity_id
_entity_poly.type
_entity_poly.pdbx_seq_one_letter_code
_entity_poly.pdbx_strand_id
1 'polypeptide(L)'
;MNYQTELFHSLLNSFLNEDAALMLTDGTVLAVRGEAPAIYGTLAAAATTVSKYLKLKENDVAILNDPYSGGSTLNEMTFVMAVSEDILWMRKVPLCENFAFAKSIEEEGLRIPPTPILMNGHINEMILGAMGAHPLCPAHLVDWVKAEIAKMQNAAKRLHESIEFSGLQVTPEIISDYISASKKAAVHKISDSASGETRVDVQLDSGELLRVSMEIHDGKINLDFSGTTAGKMTFLTESAVYGICFYAISQFYKFTHLANSGSFSTLQIVSPTVCWLNAKYPSPAYRGVTVGAAALKNAIELALSQIHSKTPVAINCGVSTQIQLESDTQSSALQFAIGGGASHQQSGGAATSSTVSIEKIETGLPVLVTEVKFKGATEDTFKQSGGRGVEFGIKAQSDIQLRWMTDLTTHSPRLPKSFVRKSITQFKVLDSKDSEQVLQAQGDTVLKKNSTFKLATECGICFDKQSPS
;
A
#
# COMPACT_ATOMS: atom_id res chain seq x y z
N MET A 1 -10.19 -13.87 -27.09
CA MET A 1 -8.98 -13.15 -27.59
C MET A 1 -8.42 -13.93 -28.77
N ASN A 2 -7.77 -13.25 -29.73
CA ASN A 2 -7.02 -13.96 -30.76
C ASN A 2 -5.66 -14.46 -30.16
N TYR A 3 -4.96 -15.36 -30.87
CA TYR A 3 -3.70 -15.96 -30.38
C TYR A 3 -2.62 -14.93 -30.03
N GLN A 4 -2.47 -13.87 -30.80
CA GLN A 4 -1.48 -12.83 -30.54
C GLN A 4 -1.81 -12.03 -29.26
N THR A 5 -3.09 -11.75 -29.01
CA THR A 5 -3.53 -11.07 -27.78
C THR A 5 -3.33 -11.94 -26.53
N GLU A 6 -3.52 -13.26 -26.63
CA GLU A 6 -3.22 -14.20 -25.53
C GLU A 6 -1.72 -14.32 -25.28
N LEU A 7 -0.92 -14.34 -26.33
CA LEU A 7 0.54 -14.32 -26.24
C LEU A 7 1.04 -13.04 -25.58
N PHE A 8 0.49 -11.89 -25.96
CA PHE A 8 0.80 -10.59 -25.33
C PHE A 8 0.45 -10.59 -23.84
N HIS A 9 -0.73 -11.07 -23.46
CA HIS A 9 -1.12 -11.23 -22.06
C HIS A 9 -0.15 -12.12 -21.27
N SER A 10 0.24 -13.26 -21.86
CA SER A 10 1.20 -14.18 -21.23
C SER A 10 2.56 -13.54 -21.04
N LEU A 11 3.04 -12.79 -22.02
CA LEU A 11 4.30 -12.03 -21.92
C LEU A 11 4.25 -11.01 -20.78
N LEU A 12 3.20 -10.18 -20.69
CA LEU A 12 3.02 -9.22 -19.62
C LEU A 12 3.03 -9.89 -18.23
N ASN A 13 2.33 -11.03 -18.09
CA ASN A 13 2.30 -11.80 -16.85
C ASN A 13 3.65 -12.36 -16.44
N SER A 14 4.48 -12.77 -17.40
CA SER A 14 5.82 -13.30 -17.12
C SER A 14 6.84 -12.21 -16.83
N PHE A 15 6.68 -11.04 -17.44
CA PHE A 15 7.59 -9.91 -17.27
C PHE A 15 7.37 -9.15 -15.97
N LEU A 16 6.11 -8.86 -15.62
CA LEU A 16 5.76 -8.14 -14.41
C LEU A 16 5.67 -9.09 -13.21
N ASN A 17 6.72 -9.20 -12.43
CA ASN A 17 6.82 -10.11 -11.28
C ASN A 17 6.94 -9.42 -9.91
N GLU A 18 7.01 -8.09 -9.88
CA GLU A 18 7.14 -7.25 -8.68
C GLU A 18 6.20 -6.03 -8.79
N ASP A 19 6.33 -5.07 -7.89
CA ASP A 19 5.61 -3.79 -7.94
C ASP A 19 6.02 -2.98 -9.18
N ALA A 20 5.36 -3.25 -10.29
CA ALA A 20 5.73 -2.73 -11.60
C ALA A 20 4.51 -2.46 -12.50
N ALA A 21 4.72 -1.62 -13.52
CA ALA A 21 3.73 -1.33 -14.54
C ALA A 21 4.38 -1.09 -15.90
N LEU A 22 3.60 -1.31 -16.97
CA LEU A 22 3.91 -0.91 -18.34
C LEU A 22 2.83 0.06 -18.82
N MET A 23 3.22 1.12 -19.49
CA MET A 23 2.34 2.17 -20.00
C MET A 23 2.86 2.68 -21.35
N LEU A 24 1.96 3.01 -22.24
CA LEU A 24 2.32 3.77 -23.44
C LEU A 24 2.58 5.24 -23.10
N THR A 25 3.36 5.91 -23.91
CA THR A 25 3.66 7.35 -23.74
C THR A 25 2.41 8.24 -23.90
N ASP A 26 1.33 7.73 -24.51
CA ASP A 26 0.03 8.40 -24.58
C ASP A 26 -0.80 8.30 -23.29
N GLY A 27 -0.32 7.59 -22.29
CA GLY A 27 -0.99 7.38 -21.00
C GLY A 27 -1.80 6.09 -20.89
N THR A 28 -1.85 5.26 -21.95
CA THR A 28 -2.53 3.96 -21.90
C THR A 28 -1.75 2.98 -21.04
N VAL A 29 -2.31 2.60 -19.90
CA VAL A 29 -1.72 1.59 -19.01
C VAL A 29 -1.96 0.19 -19.61
N LEU A 30 -0.87 -0.50 -19.92
CA LEU A 30 -0.90 -1.85 -20.48
C LEU A 30 -1.07 -2.91 -19.40
N ALA A 31 -0.35 -2.76 -18.30
CA ALA A 31 -0.43 -3.69 -17.17
C ALA A 31 0.16 -3.07 -15.90
N VAL A 32 -0.45 -3.39 -14.76
CA VAL A 32 0.09 -3.13 -13.41
C VAL A 32 0.03 -4.43 -12.61
N ARG A 33 1.10 -4.72 -11.90
CA ARG A 33 1.17 -5.82 -10.93
C ARG A 33 1.91 -5.37 -9.68
N GLY A 34 1.47 -5.85 -8.52
CA GLY A 34 2.16 -5.68 -7.26
C GLY A 34 1.27 -5.85 -6.04
N GLU A 35 1.88 -5.83 -4.86
CA GLU A 35 1.22 -6.08 -3.59
C GLU A 35 0.80 -4.79 -2.87
N ALA A 36 1.52 -3.68 -3.09
CA ALA A 36 1.19 -2.41 -2.47
C ALA A 36 -0.02 -1.75 -3.16
N PRO A 37 -1.16 -1.52 -2.46
CA PRO A 37 -2.39 -1.03 -3.09
C PRO A 37 -2.24 0.27 -3.87
N ALA A 38 -1.42 1.21 -3.40
CA ALA A 38 -1.26 2.52 -4.02
C ALA A 38 -0.63 2.48 -5.42
N ILE A 39 0.15 1.43 -5.76
CA ILE A 39 0.86 1.37 -7.05
C ILE A 39 -0.06 1.37 -8.26
N TYR A 40 -1.29 0.87 -8.10
CA TYR A 40 -2.28 0.80 -9.18
C TYR A 40 -2.71 2.18 -9.71
N GLY A 41 -2.36 3.24 -9.01
CA GLY A 41 -2.53 4.61 -9.47
C GLY A 41 -1.21 5.40 -9.55
N THR A 42 -0.30 5.19 -8.59
CA THR A 42 0.92 6.00 -8.49
C THR A 42 1.94 5.72 -9.60
N LEU A 43 2.10 4.47 -10.06
CA LEU A 43 3.05 4.17 -11.13
C LEU A 43 2.69 4.85 -12.46
N ALA A 44 1.42 4.83 -12.84
CA ALA A 44 0.97 5.54 -14.04
C ALA A 44 1.11 7.07 -13.88
N ALA A 45 0.82 7.62 -12.70
CA ALA A 45 1.00 9.03 -12.41
C ALA A 45 2.49 9.44 -12.48
N ALA A 46 3.40 8.59 -11.98
CA ALA A 46 4.85 8.80 -12.08
C ALA A 46 5.31 8.86 -13.53
N ALA A 47 4.91 7.88 -14.36
CA ALA A 47 5.25 7.86 -15.78
C ALA A 47 4.69 9.07 -16.53
N THR A 48 3.44 9.44 -16.26
CA THR A 48 2.81 10.65 -16.84
C THR A 48 3.59 11.90 -16.48
N THR A 49 4.01 12.02 -15.21
CA THR A 49 4.79 13.18 -14.76
C THR A 49 6.18 13.20 -15.39
N VAL A 50 6.86 12.04 -15.47
CA VAL A 50 8.15 11.93 -16.16
C VAL A 50 8.00 12.33 -17.62
N SER A 51 7.02 11.79 -18.35
CA SER A 51 6.79 12.12 -19.78
C SER A 51 6.48 13.60 -20.01
N LYS A 52 5.87 14.29 -19.04
CA LYS A 52 5.58 15.71 -19.11
C LYS A 52 6.86 16.58 -19.09
N TYR A 53 7.86 16.18 -18.31
CA TYR A 53 9.08 16.97 -18.08
C TYR A 53 10.30 16.43 -18.80
N LEU A 54 10.34 15.14 -19.10
CA LEU A 54 11.50 14.45 -19.67
C LEU A 54 11.10 13.70 -20.94
N LYS A 55 11.94 13.79 -21.98
CA LYS A 55 11.82 12.93 -23.17
C LYS A 55 12.84 11.81 -23.05
N LEU A 56 12.42 10.69 -22.47
CA LEU A 56 13.24 9.49 -22.36
C LEU A 56 13.31 8.82 -23.73
N LYS A 57 14.54 8.46 -24.17
CA LYS A 57 14.79 7.58 -25.28
C LYS A 57 14.92 6.15 -24.77
N GLU A 58 14.87 5.19 -25.68
CA GLU A 58 15.07 3.78 -25.34
C GLU A 58 16.30 3.56 -24.45
N ASN A 59 16.13 2.82 -23.37
CA ASN A 59 17.08 2.57 -22.28
C ASN A 59 17.42 3.76 -21.36
N ASP A 60 16.88 4.94 -21.58
CA ASP A 60 16.99 6.04 -20.60
C ASP A 60 16.16 5.73 -19.35
N VAL A 61 16.64 6.18 -18.19
CA VAL A 61 15.99 5.97 -16.89
C VAL A 61 15.89 7.27 -16.13
N ALA A 62 14.69 7.56 -15.64
CA ALA A 62 14.43 8.58 -14.63
C ALA A 62 14.06 7.91 -13.31
N ILE A 63 14.30 8.62 -12.20
CA ILE A 63 13.88 8.23 -10.85
C ILE A 63 13.05 9.30 -10.19
N LEU A 64 12.18 8.93 -9.27
CA LEU A 64 11.46 9.84 -8.38
C LEU A 64 10.93 9.08 -7.15
N ASN A 65 10.75 9.83 -6.04
CA ASN A 65 10.00 9.35 -4.89
C ASN A 65 8.94 10.36 -4.41
N ASP A 66 8.89 11.54 -5.04
CA ASP A 66 7.98 12.63 -4.69
C ASP A 66 6.49 12.20 -4.86
N PRO A 67 5.68 12.15 -3.78
CA PRO A 67 4.26 11.77 -3.86
C PRO A 67 3.44 12.70 -4.76
N TYR A 68 3.82 13.97 -4.85
CA TYR A 68 3.13 14.97 -5.68
C TYR A 68 3.48 14.88 -7.16
N SER A 69 4.45 14.04 -7.48
CA SER A 69 4.89 13.74 -8.86
C SER A 69 4.58 12.30 -9.26
N GLY A 70 3.77 11.57 -8.48
CA GLY A 70 3.40 10.19 -8.75
C GLY A 70 4.12 9.14 -7.91
N GLY A 71 4.98 9.55 -6.98
CA GLY A 71 5.47 8.66 -5.93
C GLY A 71 4.35 8.27 -4.94
N SER A 72 4.65 7.42 -3.97
CA SER A 72 3.73 7.09 -2.88
C SER A 72 4.22 7.62 -1.54
N THR A 73 5.51 7.44 -1.26
CA THR A 73 6.20 7.89 -0.04
C THR A 73 7.69 8.06 -0.33
N LEU A 74 8.40 8.84 0.49
CA LEU A 74 9.84 9.02 0.33
C LEU A 74 10.65 7.75 0.66
N ASN A 75 10.03 6.76 1.30
CA ASN A 75 10.66 5.47 1.64
C ASN A 75 10.77 4.50 0.44
N GLU A 76 10.18 4.85 -0.70
CA GLU A 76 10.17 4.03 -1.90
C GLU A 76 10.66 4.86 -3.09
N MET A 77 11.40 4.23 -3.99
CA MET A 77 11.86 4.86 -5.23
C MET A 77 11.12 4.28 -6.42
N THR A 78 10.57 5.12 -7.26
CA THR A 78 10.04 4.74 -8.56
C THR A 78 11.08 4.99 -9.63
N PHE A 79 11.41 3.95 -10.37
CA PHE A 79 12.22 4.00 -11.59
C PHE A 79 11.29 3.99 -12.80
N VAL A 80 11.56 4.84 -13.78
CA VAL A 80 10.83 4.91 -15.05
C VAL A 80 11.84 4.77 -16.17
N MET A 81 11.75 3.66 -16.91
CA MET A 81 12.62 3.34 -18.05
C MET A 81 11.82 3.36 -19.34
N ALA A 82 12.34 3.97 -20.39
CA ALA A 82 11.82 3.76 -21.73
C ALA A 82 12.35 2.45 -22.30
N VAL A 83 11.49 1.44 -22.46
CA VAL A 83 11.86 0.15 -23.07
C VAL A 83 11.74 0.18 -24.60
N SER A 84 11.03 1.16 -25.14
CA SER A 84 10.97 1.55 -26.55
C SER A 84 10.57 3.03 -26.63
N GLU A 85 10.46 3.58 -27.86
CA GLU A 85 10.01 4.98 -28.04
C GLU A 85 8.59 5.23 -27.46
N ASP A 86 7.73 4.21 -27.46
CA ASP A 86 6.32 4.33 -27.08
C ASP A 86 5.99 3.65 -25.75
N ILE A 87 6.88 2.86 -25.14
CA ILE A 87 6.59 2.07 -23.95
C ILE A 87 7.49 2.46 -22.79
N LEU A 88 6.88 2.84 -21.68
CA LEU A 88 7.52 3.09 -20.40
C LEU A 88 7.29 1.90 -19.46
N TRP A 89 8.35 1.46 -18.83
CA TRP A 89 8.32 0.50 -17.74
C TRP A 89 8.64 1.18 -16.41
N MET A 90 7.71 1.10 -15.47
CA MET A 90 7.85 1.62 -14.13
C MET A 90 8.09 0.47 -13.16
N ARG A 91 8.98 0.68 -12.22
CA ARG A 91 9.24 -0.22 -11.12
C ARG A 91 9.36 0.56 -9.83
N LYS A 92 8.65 0.11 -8.79
CA LYS A 92 8.75 0.69 -7.46
C LYS A 92 9.55 -0.24 -6.55
N VAL A 93 10.53 0.32 -5.85
CA VAL A 93 11.46 -0.44 -5.00
C VAL A 93 11.60 0.24 -3.64
N PRO A 94 11.50 -0.51 -2.53
CA PRO A 94 11.77 0.03 -1.20
C PRO A 94 13.19 0.61 -1.12
N LEU A 95 13.32 1.81 -0.57
CA LEU A 95 14.59 2.52 -0.40
C LEU A 95 15.08 2.47 1.04
N CYS A 96 14.21 2.77 1.99
CA CYS A 96 14.51 2.81 3.41
C CYS A 96 13.26 2.54 4.23
N GLU A 97 13.45 2.24 5.51
CA GLU A 97 12.37 2.10 6.49
C GLU A 97 12.44 3.28 7.46
N ASN A 98 11.99 4.45 7.02
CA ASN A 98 11.97 5.63 7.86
C ASN A 98 10.56 5.87 8.38
N PHE A 99 10.43 5.92 9.70
CA PHE A 99 9.19 6.21 10.38
C PHE A 99 9.30 7.61 11.03
N ALA A 100 8.42 8.52 10.61
CA ALA A 100 8.42 9.86 11.15
C ALA A 100 7.01 10.33 11.47
N PHE A 101 6.84 11.04 12.60
CA PHE A 101 5.70 11.89 12.87
C PHE A 101 5.93 13.26 12.25
N ALA A 102 6.01 13.28 10.93
CA ALA A 102 6.29 14.48 10.16
C ALA A 102 5.07 15.42 10.09
N LYS A 103 5.32 16.71 10.12
CA LYS A 103 4.32 17.75 9.87
C LYS A 103 4.31 18.19 8.40
N SER A 104 5.39 17.92 7.70
CA SER A 104 5.54 18.18 6.27
C SER A 104 6.32 17.08 5.58
N ILE A 105 6.18 16.97 4.27
CA ILE A 105 6.91 16.00 3.46
C ILE A 105 8.44 16.16 3.59
N GLU A 106 8.93 17.37 3.82
CA GLU A 106 10.36 17.67 3.93
C GLU A 106 10.99 17.10 5.21
N GLU A 107 10.17 16.77 6.21
CA GLU A 107 10.63 16.13 7.45
C GLU A 107 10.67 14.60 7.30
N GLU A 108 10.06 14.01 6.25
CA GLU A 108 10.05 12.57 6.03
C GLU A 108 11.34 12.03 5.39
N GLY A 109 12.14 12.88 4.71
CA GLY A 109 13.37 12.43 4.09
C GLY A 109 13.78 13.23 2.85
N LEU A 110 14.68 12.67 2.05
CA LEU A 110 15.13 13.25 0.79
C LEU A 110 14.04 13.09 -0.29
N ARG A 111 13.43 14.21 -0.70
CA ARG A 111 12.43 14.25 -1.78
C ARG A 111 13.10 14.42 -3.13
N ILE A 112 12.87 13.47 -4.04
CA ILE A 112 13.44 13.42 -5.39
C ILE A 112 12.30 13.58 -6.40
N PRO A 113 12.20 14.73 -7.08
CA PRO A 113 11.26 14.93 -8.19
C PRO A 113 11.70 14.10 -9.41
N PRO A 114 10.94 14.08 -10.53
CA PRO A 114 11.37 13.42 -11.76
C PRO A 114 12.78 13.83 -12.18
N THR A 115 13.73 12.92 -12.07
CA THR A 115 15.17 13.19 -12.21
C THR A 115 15.77 12.21 -13.21
N PRO A 116 16.36 12.70 -14.34
CA PRO A 116 17.02 11.83 -15.32
C PRO A 116 18.35 11.31 -14.75
N ILE A 117 18.45 9.98 -14.59
CA ILE A 117 19.63 9.38 -13.96
C ILE A 117 20.51 8.58 -14.91
N LEU A 118 19.92 7.96 -15.93
CA LEU A 118 20.64 7.31 -17.05
C LEU A 118 20.13 7.92 -18.35
N MET A 119 21.00 8.56 -19.11
CA MET A 119 20.66 9.20 -20.38
C MET A 119 21.68 8.85 -21.46
N ASN A 120 21.21 8.37 -22.62
CA ASN A 120 22.05 7.97 -23.76
C ASN A 120 23.19 7.01 -23.33
N GLY A 121 22.92 6.06 -22.44
CA GLY A 121 23.87 5.07 -21.93
C GLY A 121 24.83 5.57 -20.82
N HIS A 122 24.71 6.82 -20.39
CA HIS A 122 25.58 7.42 -19.36
C HIS A 122 24.81 7.73 -18.08
N ILE A 123 25.33 7.24 -16.94
CA ILE A 123 24.82 7.61 -15.62
C ILE A 123 25.20 9.05 -15.31
N ASN A 124 24.25 9.80 -14.76
CA ASN A 124 24.49 11.18 -14.33
C ASN A 124 25.15 11.19 -12.93
N GLU A 125 26.48 10.99 -12.93
CA GLU A 125 27.28 10.93 -11.71
C GLU A 125 27.22 12.24 -10.90
N MET A 126 27.02 13.39 -11.55
CA MET A 126 26.90 14.68 -10.87
C MET A 126 25.61 14.74 -10.05
N ILE A 127 24.49 14.30 -10.59
CA ILE A 127 23.21 14.23 -9.86
C ILE A 127 23.31 13.22 -8.71
N LEU A 128 23.85 12.02 -8.97
CA LEU A 128 24.05 11.02 -7.92
C LEU A 128 24.95 11.53 -6.79
N GLY A 129 26.04 12.21 -7.14
CA GLY A 129 26.95 12.82 -6.17
C GLY A 129 26.26 13.90 -5.32
N ALA A 130 25.46 14.76 -5.95
CA ALA A 130 24.69 15.78 -5.26
C ALA A 130 23.62 15.17 -4.31
N MET A 131 22.94 14.11 -4.75
CA MET A 131 22.00 13.36 -3.91
C MET A 131 22.73 12.70 -2.73
N GLY A 132 23.86 12.04 -2.97
CA GLY A 132 24.66 11.38 -1.93
C GLY A 132 25.25 12.33 -0.89
N ALA A 133 25.47 13.59 -1.25
CA ALA A 133 25.93 14.63 -0.32
C ALA A 133 24.81 15.25 0.53
N HIS A 134 23.54 14.96 0.23
CA HIS A 134 22.43 15.53 0.97
C HIS A 134 22.31 14.90 2.38
N PRO A 135 22.13 15.70 3.45
CA PRO A 135 22.08 15.20 4.84
C PRO A 135 21.03 14.10 5.10
N LEU A 136 19.90 14.15 4.37
CA LEU A 136 18.82 13.16 4.50
C LEU A 136 18.96 12.00 3.49
N CYS A 137 20.08 11.90 2.77
CA CYS A 137 20.30 10.81 1.82
C CYS A 137 20.61 9.50 2.56
N PRO A 138 19.89 8.40 2.29
CA PRO A 138 20.28 7.09 2.78
C PRO A 138 21.69 6.72 2.33
N ALA A 139 22.53 6.22 3.24
CA ALA A 139 23.96 5.97 2.98
C ALA A 139 24.23 5.06 1.77
N HIS A 140 23.31 4.15 1.45
CA HIS A 140 23.45 3.19 0.35
C HIS A 140 22.82 3.66 -0.98
N LEU A 141 22.18 4.85 -1.03
CA LEU A 141 21.36 5.29 -2.16
C LEU A 141 22.08 5.22 -3.50
N VAL A 142 23.31 5.74 -3.58
CA VAL A 142 24.05 5.87 -4.85
C VAL A 142 24.33 4.51 -5.47
N ASP A 143 24.93 3.59 -4.71
CA ASP A 143 25.26 2.25 -5.20
C ASP A 143 24.02 1.42 -5.47
N TRP A 144 22.98 1.59 -4.64
CA TRP A 144 21.71 0.92 -4.79
C TRP A 144 20.99 1.36 -6.08
N VAL A 145 20.96 2.67 -6.41
CA VAL A 145 20.37 3.18 -7.67
C VAL A 145 21.10 2.58 -8.87
N LYS A 146 22.43 2.53 -8.85
CA LYS A 146 23.23 1.92 -9.95
C LYS A 146 22.89 0.43 -10.12
N ALA A 147 22.77 -0.30 -9.02
CA ALA A 147 22.42 -1.71 -9.05
C ALA A 147 20.99 -1.95 -9.59
N GLU A 148 20.01 -1.13 -9.20
CA GLU A 148 18.64 -1.24 -9.72
C GLU A 148 18.55 -0.90 -11.21
N ILE A 149 19.28 0.11 -11.69
CA ILE A 149 19.38 0.43 -13.14
C ILE A 149 19.94 -0.78 -13.91
N ALA A 150 21.00 -1.41 -13.43
CA ALA A 150 21.59 -2.59 -14.08
C ALA A 150 20.61 -3.77 -14.14
N LYS A 151 19.82 -3.99 -13.07
CA LYS A 151 18.74 -5.01 -13.06
C LYS A 151 17.68 -4.69 -14.11
N MET A 152 17.25 -3.43 -14.22
CA MET A 152 16.26 -3.01 -15.21
C MET A 152 16.76 -3.18 -16.63
N GLN A 153 17.99 -2.77 -16.95
CA GLN A 153 18.59 -2.96 -18.27
C GLN A 153 18.63 -4.45 -18.67
N ASN A 154 19.04 -5.32 -17.75
CA ASN A 154 19.05 -6.77 -17.99
C ASN A 154 17.64 -7.35 -18.19
N ALA A 155 16.63 -6.84 -17.47
CA ALA A 155 15.25 -7.28 -17.63
C ALA A 155 14.65 -6.79 -18.95
N ALA A 156 14.89 -5.53 -19.34
CA ALA A 156 14.46 -4.98 -20.64
C ALA A 156 15.06 -5.77 -21.82
N LYS A 157 16.34 -6.12 -21.74
CA LYS A 157 16.97 -6.98 -22.74
C LYS A 157 16.26 -8.33 -22.87
N ARG A 158 15.97 -9.00 -21.75
CA ARG A 158 15.22 -10.27 -21.75
C ARG A 158 13.80 -10.12 -22.29
N LEU A 159 13.15 -8.97 -22.07
CA LEU A 159 11.83 -8.70 -22.64
C LEU A 159 11.91 -8.66 -24.18
N HIS A 160 12.86 -7.91 -24.74
CA HIS A 160 13.08 -7.85 -26.20
C HIS A 160 13.38 -9.23 -26.79
N GLU A 161 14.29 -10.00 -26.18
CA GLU A 161 14.60 -11.38 -26.61
C GLU A 161 13.36 -12.28 -26.56
N SER A 162 12.49 -12.12 -25.54
CA SER A 162 11.26 -12.89 -25.42
C SER A 162 10.23 -12.52 -26.48
N ILE A 163 10.10 -11.24 -26.82
CA ILE A 163 9.22 -10.76 -27.90
C ILE A 163 9.71 -11.34 -29.25
N GLU A 164 10.99 -11.22 -29.53
CA GLU A 164 11.60 -11.74 -30.76
C GLU A 164 11.42 -13.26 -30.88
N PHE A 165 11.77 -14.00 -29.84
CA PHE A 165 11.63 -15.47 -29.81
C PHE A 165 10.19 -15.95 -29.99
N SER A 166 9.23 -15.24 -29.40
CA SER A 166 7.80 -15.62 -29.49
C SER A 166 7.16 -15.29 -30.82
N GLY A 167 7.80 -14.45 -31.66
CA GLY A 167 7.20 -13.92 -32.88
C GLY A 167 6.02 -12.98 -32.63
N LEU A 168 5.88 -12.46 -31.42
CA LEU A 168 4.84 -11.51 -31.08
C LEU A 168 5.08 -10.16 -31.79
N GLN A 169 4.07 -9.70 -32.49
CA GLN A 169 4.06 -8.34 -33.06
C GLN A 169 3.21 -7.46 -32.14
N VAL A 170 3.85 -6.58 -31.36
CA VAL A 170 3.16 -5.62 -30.52
C VAL A 170 2.63 -4.49 -31.39
N THR A 171 1.38 -4.62 -31.88
CA THR A 171 0.73 -3.63 -32.72
C THR A 171 -0.37 -2.89 -31.93
N PRO A 172 -0.78 -1.67 -32.38
CA PRO A 172 -1.90 -0.94 -31.77
C PRO A 172 -3.18 -1.76 -31.68
N GLU A 173 -3.45 -2.63 -32.68
CA GLU A 173 -4.63 -3.49 -32.73
C GLU A 173 -4.59 -4.55 -31.63
N ILE A 174 -3.45 -5.21 -31.40
CA ILE A 174 -3.27 -6.20 -30.34
C ILE A 174 -3.44 -5.55 -28.97
N ILE A 175 -2.88 -4.35 -28.77
CA ILE A 175 -3.03 -3.57 -27.55
C ILE A 175 -4.50 -3.21 -27.32
N SER A 176 -5.18 -2.70 -28.34
CA SER A 176 -6.60 -2.33 -28.29
C SER A 176 -7.49 -3.53 -27.95
N ASP A 177 -7.25 -4.68 -28.58
CA ASP A 177 -7.97 -5.93 -28.33
C ASP A 177 -7.76 -6.40 -26.89
N TYR A 178 -6.52 -6.34 -26.39
CA TYR A 178 -6.19 -6.71 -25.01
C TYR A 178 -6.90 -5.82 -23.98
N ILE A 179 -6.83 -4.50 -24.15
CA ILE A 179 -7.50 -3.52 -23.28
C ILE A 179 -9.02 -3.71 -23.32
N SER A 180 -9.59 -3.92 -24.52
CA SER A 180 -11.03 -4.16 -24.69
C SER A 180 -11.47 -5.46 -24.02
N ALA A 181 -10.69 -6.54 -24.14
CA ALA A 181 -10.98 -7.80 -23.47
C ALA A 181 -10.95 -7.68 -21.95
N SER A 182 -9.95 -6.97 -21.40
CA SER A 182 -9.84 -6.69 -19.98
C SER A 182 -11.04 -5.87 -19.47
N LYS A 183 -11.45 -4.83 -20.21
CA LYS A 183 -12.65 -4.04 -19.90
C LYS A 183 -13.91 -4.91 -19.86
N LYS A 184 -14.14 -5.71 -20.91
CA LYS A 184 -15.31 -6.60 -20.99
C LYS A 184 -15.34 -7.59 -19.83
N ALA A 185 -14.18 -8.18 -19.46
CA ALA A 185 -14.08 -9.11 -18.35
C ALA A 185 -14.38 -8.43 -17.00
N ALA A 186 -13.87 -7.23 -16.75
CA ALA A 186 -14.14 -6.47 -15.52
C ALA A 186 -15.62 -6.05 -15.43
N VAL A 187 -16.18 -5.48 -16.50
CA VAL A 187 -17.60 -5.11 -16.58
C VAL A 187 -18.50 -6.32 -16.32
N HIS A 188 -18.23 -7.46 -16.94
CA HIS A 188 -19.01 -8.68 -16.73
C HIS A 188 -18.98 -9.14 -15.27
N LYS A 189 -17.80 -9.18 -14.65
CA LYS A 189 -17.65 -9.54 -13.23
C LYS A 189 -18.48 -8.64 -12.30
N ILE A 190 -18.50 -7.34 -12.56
CA ILE A 190 -19.28 -6.38 -11.77
C ILE A 190 -20.77 -6.54 -12.05
N SER A 191 -21.20 -6.64 -13.32
CA SER A 191 -22.61 -6.76 -13.72
C SER A 191 -23.27 -8.05 -13.27
N ASP A 192 -22.51 -9.15 -13.15
CA ASP A 192 -23.01 -10.46 -12.66
C ASP A 192 -23.20 -10.48 -11.13
N SER A 193 -22.89 -9.39 -10.46
CA SER A 193 -22.97 -9.26 -9.01
C SER A 193 -24.13 -8.34 -8.58
N ALA A 194 -24.28 -8.11 -7.27
CA ALA A 194 -25.32 -7.23 -6.75
C ALA A 194 -25.06 -5.77 -7.15
N SER A 195 -26.09 -5.11 -7.68
CA SER A 195 -26.13 -3.65 -7.84
C SER A 195 -26.73 -3.02 -6.60
N GLY A 196 -26.38 -1.76 -6.34
CA GLY A 196 -26.91 -1.01 -5.19
C GLY A 196 -26.05 0.16 -4.80
N GLU A 197 -26.51 0.83 -3.75
CA GLU A 197 -25.79 1.97 -3.16
C GLU A 197 -25.63 1.79 -1.65
N THR A 198 -24.57 2.35 -1.10
CA THR A 198 -24.34 2.38 0.34
C THR A 198 -23.43 3.54 0.70
N ARG A 199 -23.44 3.88 2.01
CA ARG A 199 -22.54 4.88 2.58
C ARG A 199 -21.86 4.34 3.82
N VAL A 200 -20.55 4.51 3.86
CA VAL A 200 -19.70 4.12 4.98
C VAL A 200 -18.98 5.35 5.53
N ASP A 201 -19.02 5.49 6.85
CA ASP A 201 -18.28 6.50 7.59
C ASP A 201 -17.26 5.77 8.49
N VAL A 202 -15.99 6.17 8.42
CA VAL A 202 -14.88 5.67 9.25
C VAL A 202 -14.19 6.85 9.90
N GLN A 203 -14.18 6.90 11.23
CA GLN A 203 -13.50 7.94 11.98
C GLN A 203 -12.16 7.43 12.49
N LEU A 204 -11.08 8.12 12.11
CA LEU A 204 -9.74 7.87 12.62
C LEU A 204 -9.60 8.37 14.07
N ASP A 205 -8.68 7.79 14.83
CA ASP A 205 -8.41 8.20 16.22
C ASP A 205 -7.89 9.65 16.31
N SER A 206 -7.27 10.15 15.24
CA SER A 206 -6.88 11.57 15.07
C SER A 206 -8.08 12.53 14.87
N GLY A 207 -9.30 11.98 14.74
CA GLY A 207 -10.54 12.72 14.55
C GLY A 207 -10.82 13.11 13.09
N GLU A 208 -10.06 12.60 12.13
CA GLU A 208 -10.34 12.71 10.70
C GLU A 208 -11.46 11.74 10.32
N LEU A 209 -12.41 12.21 9.52
CA LEU A 209 -13.51 11.39 9.02
C LEU A 209 -13.24 11.01 7.57
N LEU A 210 -13.31 9.71 7.28
CA LEU A 210 -13.47 9.15 5.95
C LEU A 210 -14.95 8.90 5.70
N ARG A 211 -15.49 9.46 4.63
CA ARG A 211 -16.83 9.18 4.15
C ARG A 211 -16.76 8.70 2.73
N VAL A 212 -17.38 7.57 2.43
CA VAL A 212 -17.51 7.05 1.07
C VAL A 212 -18.96 6.66 0.80
N SER A 213 -19.52 7.22 -0.26
CA SER A 213 -20.73 6.73 -0.89
C SER A 213 -20.33 5.90 -2.10
N MET A 214 -20.78 4.65 -2.16
CA MET A 214 -20.51 3.72 -3.25
C MET A 214 -21.79 3.38 -3.98
N GLU A 215 -21.76 3.49 -5.29
CA GLU A 215 -22.83 3.06 -6.20
C GLU A 215 -22.28 2.04 -7.19
N ILE A 216 -22.97 0.92 -7.35
CA ILE A 216 -22.66 -0.13 -8.33
C ILE A 216 -23.83 -0.27 -9.29
N HIS A 217 -23.62 0.07 -10.55
CA HIS A 217 -24.63 0.01 -11.61
C HIS A 217 -23.98 -0.22 -12.98
N ASP A 218 -24.60 -1.06 -13.81
CA ASP A 218 -24.21 -1.32 -15.22
C ASP A 218 -22.70 -1.63 -15.40
N GLY A 219 -22.14 -2.46 -14.51
CA GLY A 219 -20.73 -2.86 -14.59
C GLY A 219 -19.73 -1.75 -14.26
N LYS A 220 -20.20 -0.69 -13.60
CA LYS A 220 -19.37 0.44 -13.12
C LYS A 220 -19.53 0.62 -11.64
N ILE A 221 -18.52 1.20 -11.04
CA ILE A 221 -18.46 1.56 -9.62
C ILE A 221 -18.13 3.04 -9.51
N ASN A 222 -19.02 3.79 -8.86
CA ASN A 222 -18.84 5.19 -8.56
C ASN A 222 -18.55 5.34 -7.06
N LEU A 223 -17.47 6.03 -6.71
CA LEU A 223 -17.10 6.36 -5.35
C LEU A 223 -17.14 7.88 -5.19
N ASP A 224 -17.96 8.33 -4.25
CA ASP A 224 -18.02 9.75 -3.86
C ASP A 224 -17.56 9.91 -2.42
N PHE A 225 -16.48 10.66 -2.23
CA PHE A 225 -15.87 10.98 -0.94
C PHE A 225 -16.35 12.32 -0.36
N SER A 226 -17.44 12.89 -0.87
CA SER A 226 -18.02 14.14 -0.36
C SER A 226 -18.38 14.00 1.13
N GLY A 227 -17.86 14.93 1.94
CA GLY A 227 -18.00 14.92 3.40
C GLY A 227 -16.82 14.28 4.14
N THR A 228 -15.81 13.78 3.43
CA THR A 228 -14.50 13.46 4.03
C THR A 228 -13.84 14.76 4.50
N THR A 229 -13.29 14.77 5.72
CA THR A 229 -12.73 15.97 6.34
C THR A 229 -11.37 16.38 5.76
N ALA A 230 -10.96 17.59 6.03
CA ALA A 230 -9.58 18.05 5.80
C ALA A 230 -8.60 17.19 6.59
N GLY A 231 -7.39 17.00 6.06
CA GLY A 231 -6.32 16.27 6.72
C GLY A 231 -5.75 17.04 7.91
N LYS A 232 -5.43 16.33 8.97
CA LYS A 232 -4.68 16.82 10.13
C LYS A 232 -3.32 16.15 10.22
N MET A 233 -3.32 14.83 10.09
CA MET A 233 -2.13 13.97 10.18
C MET A 233 -2.05 12.94 9.07
N THR A 234 -3.17 12.61 8.44
CA THR A 234 -3.30 11.58 7.40
C THR A 234 -3.55 12.24 6.06
N PHE A 235 -2.73 11.92 5.05
CA PHE A 235 -2.83 12.55 3.73
C PHE A 235 -2.49 11.54 2.63
N LEU A 236 -3.37 11.40 1.65
CA LEU A 236 -3.17 10.60 0.44
C LEU A 236 -3.28 11.48 -0.80
N THR A 237 -2.42 11.25 -1.78
CA THR A 237 -2.56 11.86 -3.10
C THR A 237 -3.70 11.20 -3.89
N GLU A 238 -4.30 11.91 -4.84
CA GLU A 238 -5.39 11.38 -5.68
C GLU A 238 -4.99 10.08 -6.40
N SER A 239 -3.75 9.99 -6.88
CA SER A 239 -3.24 8.79 -7.54
C SER A 239 -3.15 7.59 -6.59
N ALA A 240 -2.71 7.82 -5.34
CA ALA A 240 -2.69 6.78 -4.32
C ALA A 240 -4.11 6.32 -3.95
N VAL A 241 -5.05 7.27 -3.76
CA VAL A 241 -6.46 6.97 -3.50
C VAL A 241 -7.06 6.12 -4.60
N TYR A 242 -6.85 6.50 -5.87
CA TYR A 242 -7.31 5.73 -7.02
C TYR A 242 -6.78 4.30 -6.98
N GLY A 243 -5.47 4.14 -6.78
CA GLY A 243 -4.82 2.84 -6.71
C GLY A 243 -5.38 1.95 -5.60
N ILE A 244 -5.55 2.48 -4.39
CA ILE A 244 -6.08 1.75 -3.23
C ILE A 244 -7.52 1.30 -3.47
N CYS A 245 -8.38 2.19 -3.99
CA CYS A 245 -9.77 1.86 -4.32
C CYS A 245 -9.85 0.78 -5.40
N PHE A 246 -9.09 0.93 -6.49
CA PHE A 246 -9.05 -0.07 -7.55
C PHE A 246 -8.54 -1.42 -7.05
N TYR A 247 -7.47 -1.43 -6.24
CA TYR A 247 -6.93 -2.64 -5.64
C TYR A 247 -8.00 -3.39 -4.83
N ALA A 248 -8.68 -2.71 -3.90
CA ALA A 248 -9.73 -3.31 -3.09
C ALA A 248 -10.87 -3.91 -3.94
N ILE A 249 -11.30 -3.18 -4.97
CA ILE A 249 -12.34 -3.63 -5.93
C ILE A 249 -11.86 -4.83 -6.73
N SER A 250 -10.66 -4.78 -7.29
CA SER A 250 -10.10 -5.86 -8.11
C SER A 250 -9.93 -7.17 -7.33
N GLN A 251 -9.53 -7.08 -6.05
CA GLN A 251 -9.45 -8.24 -5.15
C GLN A 251 -10.82 -8.82 -4.84
N PHE A 252 -11.81 -7.97 -4.60
CA PHE A 252 -13.19 -8.39 -4.33
C PHE A 252 -13.78 -9.16 -5.52
N TYR A 253 -13.72 -8.59 -6.71
CA TYR A 253 -14.27 -9.20 -7.94
C TYR A 253 -13.37 -10.26 -8.56
N LYS A 254 -12.15 -10.45 -8.03
CA LYS A 254 -11.15 -11.40 -8.56
C LYS A 254 -10.94 -11.22 -10.06
N PHE A 255 -10.53 -10.00 -10.45
CA PHE A 255 -10.25 -9.72 -11.85
C PHE A 255 -9.18 -10.65 -12.39
N THR A 256 -9.41 -11.25 -13.55
CA THR A 256 -8.55 -12.31 -14.12
C THR A 256 -7.39 -11.79 -14.95
N HIS A 257 -7.52 -10.57 -15.47
CA HIS A 257 -6.46 -9.90 -16.23
C HIS A 257 -5.63 -9.00 -15.29
N LEU A 258 -4.38 -8.72 -15.69
CA LEU A 258 -3.61 -7.66 -15.06
C LEU A 258 -4.39 -6.34 -15.13
N ALA A 259 -4.25 -5.53 -14.08
CA ALA A 259 -4.86 -4.21 -14.04
C ALA A 259 -4.32 -3.35 -15.19
N ASN A 260 -5.19 -2.72 -15.94
CA ASN A 260 -4.85 -1.90 -17.11
C ASN A 260 -5.95 -0.88 -17.40
N SER A 261 -5.75 -0.01 -18.39
CA SER A 261 -6.71 1.03 -18.78
C SER A 261 -8.13 0.49 -19.06
N GLY A 262 -8.26 -0.76 -19.49
CA GLY A 262 -9.57 -1.40 -19.69
C GLY A 262 -10.32 -1.63 -18.40
N SER A 263 -9.70 -2.32 -17.43
CA SER A 263 -10.28 -2.56 -16.11
C SER A 263 -10.41 -1.27 -15.28
N PHE A 264 -9.47 -0.34 -15.39
CA PHE A 264 -9.55 0.97 -14.73
C PHE A 264 -10.80 1.77 -15.16
N SER A 265 -11.27 1.61 -16.40
CA SER A 265 -12.46 2.32 -16.90
C SER A 265 -13.77 1.95 -16.19
N THR A 266 -13.77 0.93 -15.33
CA THR A 266 -14.94 0.54 -14.53
C THR A 266 -15.10 1.35 -13.24
N LEU A 267 -14.08 2.12 -12.83
CA LEU A 267 -14.05 2.89 -11.59
C LEU A 267 -14.06 4.39 -11.87
N GLN A 268 -14.97 5.09 -11.21
CA GLN A 268 -15.00 6.55 -11.16
C GLN A 268 -14.91 7.02 -9.71
N ILE A 269 -14.13 8.08 -9.46
CA ILE A 269 -13.91 8.62 -8.13
C ILE A 269 -14.15 10.13 -8.15
N VAL A 270 -14.91 10.60 -7.16
CA VAL A 270 -15.11 12.03 -6.87
C VAL A 270 -14.55 12.29 -5.47
N SER A 271 -13.58 13.19 -5.37
CA SER A 271 -12.98 13.62 -4.09
C SER A 271 -13.14 15.13 -3.91
N PRO A 272 -13.47 15.61 -2.70
CA PRO A 272 -13.45 17.05 -2.40
C PRO A 272 -12.06 17.65 -2.64
N THR A 273 -12.04 18.92 -3.06
CA THR A 273 -10.77 19.64 -3.28
C THR A 273 -9.94 19.77 -1.99
N VAL A 274 -10.63 19.88 -0.84
CA VAL A 274 -10.00 20.03 0.47
C VAL A 274 -10.41 18.83 1.33
N CYS A 275 -9.66 17.74 1.24
CA CYS A 275 -9.81 16.59 2.12
C CYS A 275 -8.48 15.82 2.22
N TRP A 276 -8.37 14.92 3.20
CA TRP A 276 -7.13 14.16 3.38
C TRP A 276 -6.87 13.12 2.26
N LEU A 277 -7.85 12.84 1.40
CA LEU A 277 -7.72 12.02 0.19
C LEU A 277 -7.27 12.81 -1.04
N ASN A 278 -7.00 14.10 -0.90
CA ASN A 278 -6.51 14.97 -1.96
C ASN A 278 -5.37 15.85 -1.42
N ALA A 279 -4.32 15.18 -0.95
CA ALA A 279 -3.16 15.81 -0.36
C ALA A 279 -2.50 16.81 -1.33
N LYS A 280 -2.14 17.97 -0.80
CA LYS A 280 -1.38 18.99 -1.50
C LYS A 280 -0.07 19.25 -0.76
N TYR A 281 0.98 19.58 -1.53
CA TYR A 281 2.24 20.00 -0.95
C TYR A 281 2.01 21.15 0.07
N PRO A 282 2.66 21.10 1.24
CA PRO A 282 3.72 20.21 1.70
C PRO A 282 3.27 19.09 2.68
N SER A 283 2.06 18.56 2.55
CA SER A 283 1.53 17.55 3.46
C SER A 283 2.44 16.30 3.55
N PRO A 284 2.63 15.68 4.74
CA PRO A 284 3.39 14.44 4.87
C PRO A 284 2.63 13.26 4.23
N ALA A 285 3.34 12.27 3.70
CA ALA A 285 2.74 11.15 2.96
C ALA A 285 2.77 9.82 3.71
N TYR A 286 3.75 9.60 4.59
CA TYR A 286 4.00 8.28 5.19
C TYR A 286 2.80 7.71 5.96
N ARG A 287 2.16 8.50 6.84
CA ARG A 287 0.96 8.06 7.56
C ARG A 287 -0.21 7.79 6.60
N GLY A 288 -0.31 8.55 5.52
CA GLY A 288 -1.32 8.32 4.48
C GLY A 288 -1.21 6.95 3.85
N VAL A 289 -0.01 6.57 3.37
CA VAL A 289 0.19 5.29 2.66
C VAL A 289 0.24 4.07 3.60
N THR A 290 0.35 4.27 4.90
CA THR A 290 0.29 3.19 5.91
C THR A 290 -1.09 3.11 6.55
N VAL A 291 -1.43 4.03 7.42
CA VAL A 291 -2.71 4.07 8.15
C VAL A 291 -3.87 4.45 7.24
N GLY A 292 -3.72 5.53 6.48
CA GLY A 292 -4.78 6.04 5.60
C GLY A 292 -5.17 5.06 4.50
N ALA A 293 -4.18 4.41 3.88
CA ALA A 293 -4.41 3.40 2.86
C ALA A 293 -5.17 2.18 3.40
N ALA A 294 -4.82 1.71 4.60
CA ALA A 294 -5.53 0.61 5.24
C ALA A 294 -6.96 1.00 5.63
N ALA A 295 -7.16 2.20 6.18
CA ALA A 295 -8.50 2.71 6.53
C ALA A 295 -9.38 2.86 5.28
N LEU A 296 -8.85 3.41 4.18
CA LEU A 296 -9.56 3.55 2.91
C LEU A 296 -9.93 2.18 2.33
N LYS A 297 -8.96 1.25 2.26
CA LYS A 297 -9.20 -0.13 1.79
C LYS A 297 -10.31 -0.80 2.61
N ASN A 298 -10.23 -0.73 3.93
CA ASN A 298 -11.23 -1.31 4.84
C ASN A 298 -12.63 -0.69 4.61
N ALA A 299 -12.71 0.62 4.37
CA ALA A 299 -13.98 1.30 4.09
C ALA A 299 -14.60 0.83 2.75
N ILE A 300 -13.79 0.65 1.71
CA ILE A 300 -14.24 0.11 0.41
C ILE A 300 -14.71 -1.33 0.56
N GLU A 301 -13.97 -2.19 1.25
CA GLU A 301 -14.36 -3.59 1.50
C GLU A 301 -15.66 -3.68 2.31
N LEU A 302 -15.82 -2.80 3.31
CA LEU A 302 -17.05 -2.71 4.09
C LEU A 302 -18.25 -2.27 3.23
N ALA A 303 -18.07 -1.27 2.36
CA ALA A 303 -19.12 -0.83 1.43
C ALA A 303 -19.53 -1.95 0.46
N LEU A 304 -18.55 -2.65 -0.13
CA LEU A 304 -18.80 -3.81 -0.97
C LEU A 304 -19.53 -4.92 -0.22
N SER A 305 -19.15 -5.22 1.02
CA SER A 305 -19.81 -6.24 1.86
C SER A 305 -21.25 -5.86 2.22
N GLN A 306 -21.58 -4.57 2.38
CA GLN A 306 -22.96 -4.11 2.63
C GLN A 306 -23.85 -4.28 1.40
N ILE A 307 -23.36 -3.92 0.20
CA ILE A 307 -24.10 -4.11 -1.05
C ILE A 307 -24.29 -5.61 -1.34
N HIS A 308 -23.24 -6.42 -1.12
CA HIS A 308 -23.27 -7.87 -1.34
C HIS A 308 -23.66 -8.66 -0.09
N SER A 309 -24.70 -8.21 0.64
CA SER A 309 -25.09 -8.74 1.95
C SER A 309 -25.44 -10.24 1.95
N LYS A 310 -25.81 -10.83 0.80
CA LYS A 310 -26.07 -12.28 0.68
C LYS A 310 -24.78 -13.13 0.69
N THR A 311 -23.67 -12.58 0.24
CA THR A 311 -22.36 -13.23 0.16
C THR A 311 -21.28 -12.34 0.77
N PRO A 312 -21.38 -11.99 2.06
CA PRO A 312 -20.49 -11.03 2.68
C PRO A 312 -19.03 -11.54 2.67
N VAL A 313 -18.14 -10.66 2.28
CA VAL A 313 -16.69 -10.94 2.23
C VAL A 313 -16.01 -10.58 3.54
N ALA A 314 -14.78 -11.03 3.69
CA ALA A 314 -13.95 -10.66 4.82
C ALA A 314 -13.74 -9.14 4.84
N ILE A 315 -13.90 -8.56 6.02
CA ILE A 315 -13.68 -7.14 6.29
C ILE A 315 -12.73 -6.98 7.47
N ASN A 316 -11.96 -5.89 7.48
CA ASN A 316 -11.13 -5.50 8.60
C ASN A 316 -11.57 -4.13 9.12
N CYS A 317 -11.29 -3.85 10.40
CA CYS A 317 -11.58 -2.55 11.00
C CYS A 317 -10.37 -1.88 11.63
N GLY A 318 -9.29 -2.61 11.85
CA GLY A 318 -8.03 -2.08 12.34
C GLY A 318 -7.02 -1.85 11.22
N VAL A 319 -5.89 -1.30 11.59
CA VAL A 319 -4.74 -1.10 10.72
C VAL A 319 -3.49 -1.74 11.33
N SER A 320 -2.49 -2.03 10.51
CA SER A 320 -1.21 -2.55 10.99
C SER A 320 -0.52 -1.54 11.91
N THR A 321 0.29 -2.07 12.82
CA THR A 321 1.06 -1.28 13.77
C THR A 321 2.49 -1.11 13.28
N GLN A 322 2.99 0.11 13.35
CA GLN A 322 4.38 0.47 13.10
C GLN A 322 5.07 0.77 14.43
N ILE A 323 6.26 0.25 14.65
CA ILE A 323 7.11 0.55 15.81
C ILE A 323 8.50 0.90 15.30
N GLN A 324 9.09 1.94 15.84
CA GLN A 324 10.49 2.27 15.65
C GLN A 324 11.21 2.29 17.01
N LEU A 325 12.32 1.60 17.04
CA LEU A 325 13.28 1.59 18.15
C LEU A 325 14.55 2.28 17.67
N GLU A 326 15.05 3.22 18.44
CA GLU A 326 16.23 4.00 18.08
C GLU A 326 17.16 4.17 19.30
N SER A 327 18.42 3.81 19.10
CA SER A 327 19.53 4.07 20.02
C SER A 327 20.48 5.10 19.39
N ASP A 328 21.48 5.53 20.12
CA ASP A 328 22.49 6.49 19.61
C ASP A 328 23.23 5.99 18.36
N THR A 329 23.25 4.68 18.12
CA THR A 329 24.05 4.07 17.05
C THR A 329 23.23 3.35 15.99
N GLN A 330 22.01 2.93 16.30
CA GLN A 330 21.19 2.10 15.42
C GLN A 330 19.70 2.40 15.58
N SER A 331 18.96 2.18 14.48
CA SER A 331 17.51 2.25 14.43
C SER A 331 16.95 0.97 13.80
N SER A 332 15.78 0.53 14.24
CA SER A 332 15.05 -0.59 13.66
C SER A 332 13.55 -0.27 13.60
N ALA A 333 12.95 -0.46 12.42
CA ALA A 333 11.53 -0.34 12.21
C ALA A 333 10.88 -1.75 12.18
N LEU A 334 9.78 -1.91 12.89
CA LEU A 334 9.01 -3.14 13.00
C LEU A 334 7.58 -2.89 12.57
N GLN A 335 7.02 -3.81 11.80
CA GLN A 335 5.62 -3.75 11.39
C GLN A 335 4.88 -5.00 11.83
N PHE A 336 3.73 -4.81 12.46
CA PHE A 336 2.86 -5.89 12.94
C PHE A 336 1.50 -5.78 12.26
N ALA A 337 1.10 -6.82 11.54
CA ALA A 337 -0.23 -6.92 10.97
C ALA A 337 -1.28 -7.18 12.07
N ILE A 338 -2.53 -6.93 11.75
CA ILE A 338 -3.70 -7.40 12.50
C ILE A 338 -4.13 -8.76 11.98
N GLY A 339 -4.93 -9.50 12.76
CA GLY A 339 -5.57 -10.71 12.27
C GLY A 339 -6.52 -10.42 11.10
N GLY A 340 -6.55 -11.27 10.09
CA GLY A 340 -7.45 -11.14 8.95
C GLY A 340 -8.90 -11.36 9.35
N GLY A 341 -9.83 -10.60 8.75
CA GLY A 341 -11.27 -10.79 8.95
C GLY A 341 -11.77 -12.13 8.39
N ALA A 342 -12.82 -12.67 8.98
CA ALA A 342 -13.52 -13.84 8.48
C ALA A 342 -14.56 -13.45 7.41
N SER A 343 -14.89 -14.38 6.52
CA SER A 343 -16.00 -14.31 5.56
C SER A 343 -17.06 -15.34 5.89
N HIS A 344 -18.16 -15.34 5.14
CA HIS A 344 -19.19 -16.38 5.28
C HIS A 344 -18.70 -17.80 4.94
N GLN A 345 -17.59 -17.93 4.20
CA GLN A 345 -17.03 -19.21 3.75
C GLN A 345 -15.78 -19.62 4.50
N GLN A 346 -15.00 -18.66 5.03
CA GLN A 346 -13.65 -18.91 5.50
C GLN A 346 -13.31 -18.11 6.75
N SER A 347 -12.63 -18.73 7.69
CA SER A 347 -12.01 -18.04 8.82
C SER A 347 -10.86 -17.14 8.37
N GLY A 348 -10.59 -16.10 9.15
CA GLY A 348 -9.51 -15.15 8.88
C GLY A 348 -8.11 -15.77 9.10
N GLY A 349 -7.15 -15.35 8.31
CA GLY A 349 -5.74 -15.71 8.49
C GLY A 349 -5.15 -15.05 9.74
N ALA A 350 -4.24 -15.73 10.42
CA ALA A 350 -3.50 -15.15 11.53
C ALA A 350 -2.65 -13.96 11.06
N ALA A 351 -2.41 -13.02 11.97
CA ALA A 351 -1.53 -11.89 11.71
C ALA A 351 -0.12 -12.39 11.35
N THR A 352 0.45 -11.79 10.34
CA THR A 352 1.86 -11.96 9.98
C THR A 352 2.62 -10.72 10.37
N SER A 353 3.92 -10.84 10.64
CA SER A 353 4.78 -9.70 10.81
C SER A 353 5.90 -9.74 9.77
N SER A 354 6.15 -8.64 9.11
CA SER A 354 7.35 -8.42 8.28
C SER A 354 8.49 -7.96 9.17
N THR A 355 8.70 -8.63 10.29
CA THR A 355 9.67 -8.16 11.27
C THR A 355 11.07 -8.66 10.94
N VAL A 356 12.02 -7.83 11.26
CA VAL A 356 13.41 -8.19 11.47
C VAL A 356 13.48 -9.36 12.47
N SER A 357 14.38 -10.32 12.28
CA SER A 357 14.51 -11.43 13.22
C SER A 357 14.81 -10.95 14.63
N ILE A 358 14.39 -11.70 15.64
CA ILE A 358 14.64 -11.38 17.06
C ILE A 358 16.14 -11.14 17.30
N GLU A 359 16.97 -12.02 16.74
CA GLU A 359 18.43 -11.94 16.89
C GLU A 359 18.98 -10.64 16.32
N LYS A 360 18.45 -10.16 15.20
CA LYS A 360 18.87 -8.89 14.60
C LYS A 360 18.42 -7.69 15.43
N ILE A 361 17.24 -7.76 16.06
CA ILE A 361 16.78 -6.73 16.98
C ILE A 361 17.69 -6.65 18.20
N GLU A 362 17.96 -7.80 18.85
CA GLU A 362 18.74 -7.88 20.09
C GLU A 362 20.24 -7.63 19.90
N THR A 363 20.79 -7.97 18.72
CA THR A 363 22.20 -7.65 18.41
C THR A 363 22.39 -6.20 17.99
N GLY A 364 21.38 -5.58 17.38
CA GLY A 364 21.44 -4.20 16.91
C GLY A 364 21.04 -3.16 17.95
N LEU A 365 20.21 -3.50 18.91
CA LEU A 365 19.62 -2.56 19.87
C LEU A 365 19.75 -3.09 21.29
N PRO A 366 19.87 -2.20 22.29
CA PRO A 366 19.98 -2.60 23.70
C PRO A 366 18.60 -3.00 24.28
N VAL A 367 17.99 -4.00 23.71
CA VAL A 367 16.71 -4.56 24.13
C VAL A 367 16.75 -6.09 24.19
N LEU A 368 15.84 -6.66 24.98
CA LEU A 368 15.58 -8.10 25.04
C LEU A 368 14.11 -8.31 24.61
N VAL A 369 13.88 -9.17 23.63
CA VAL A 369 12.54 -9.58 23.24
C VAL A 369 11.99 -10.60 24.26
N THR A 370 10.97 -10.20 25.00
CA THR A 370 10.42 -10.98 26.10
C THR A 370 9.27 -11.85 25.70
N GLU A 371 8.58 -11.49 24.61
CA GLU A 371 7.37 -12.18 24.17
C GLU A 371 7.15 -12.00 22.66
N VAL A 372 6.93 -13.11 21.96
CA VAL A 372 6.37 -13.12 20.58
C VAL A 372 5.44 -14.31 20.50
N LYS A 373 4.15 -14.08 20.45
CA LYS A 373 3.16 -15.15 20.32
C LYS A 373 1.90 -14.65 19.63
N PHE A 374 1.10 -15.59 19.12
CA PHE A 374 -0.24 -15.26 18.67
C PHE A 374 -1.14 -14.98 19.88
N LYS A 375 -1.89 -13.89 19.80
CA LYS A 375 -2.96 -13.59 20.75
C LYS A 375 -3.96 -14.74 20.76
N GLY A 376 -4.41 -15.19 21.93
CA GLY A 376 -5.26 -16.35 22.08
C GLY A 376 -6.48 -16.33 21.15
N ALA A 377 -6.89 -17.51 20.66
CA ALA A 377 -8.12 -17.62 19.91
C ALA A 377 -9.27 -17.18 20.79
N THR A 378 -10.12 -16.34 20.25
CA THR A 378 -11.45 -16.15 20.82
C THR A 378 -12.21 -17.45 20.68
N GLU A 379 -12.89 -17.88 21.74
CA GLU A 379 -13.65 -19.12 21.82
C GLU A 379 -14.47 -19.43 20.56
N ASP A 380 -14.58 -20.72 20.22
CA ASP A 380 -15.22 -21.30 19.02
C ASP A 380 -16.75 -21.09 18.91
N THR A 381 -17.25 -19.93 19.34
CA THR A 381 -18.70 -19.62 19.30
C THR A 381 -19.17 -19.09 17.95
N PHE A 382 -18.25 -18.77 17.02
CA PHE A 382 -18.59 -18.21 15.72
C PHE A 382 -18.59 -19.24 14.62
N LYS A 383 -19.39 -19.00 13.58
CA LYS A 383 -19.37 -19.83 12.38
C LYS A 383 -17.99 -19.77 11.70
N GLN A 384 -17.41 -18.60 11.64
CA GLN A 384 -16.04 -18.37 11.14
C GLN A 384 -15.33 -17.40 12.08
N SER A 385 -14.17 -17.80 12.60
CA SER A 385 -13.37 -16.99 13.52
C SER A 385 -12.48 -16.02 12.73
N GLY A 386 -12.33 -14.80 13.26
CA GLY A 386 -11.29 -13.88 12.81
C GLY A 386 -9.89 -14.43 13.09
N GLY A 387 -8.92 -14.03 12.29
CA GLY A 387 -7.52 -14.43 12.47
C GLY A 387 -6.95 -13.94 13.80
N ARG A 388 -5.97 -14.67 14.34
CA ARG A 388 -5.27 -14.28 15.58
C ARG A 388 -4.42 -13.04 15.36
N GLY A 389 -4.41 -12.12 16.32
CA GLY A 389 -3.43 -11.05 16.42
C GLY A 389 -2.07 -11.54 16.96
N VAL A 390 -1.14 -10.63 17.16
CA VAL A 390 0.18 -10.89 17.74
C VAL A 390 0.32 -10.17 19.08
N GLU A 391 0.92 -10.83 20.05
CA GLU A 391 1.46 -10.23 21.27
C GLU A 391 2.98 -10.16 21.14
N PHE A 392 3.54 -8.97 21.37
CA PHE A 392 4.97 -8.67 21.26
C PHE A 392 5.41 -7.88 22.48
N GLY A 393 6.54 -8.26 23.06
CA GLY A 393 7.11 -7.60 24.23
C GLY A 393 8.61 -7.39 24.09
N ILE A 394 9.09 -6.23 24.49
CA ILE A 394 10.51 -5.91 24.58
C ILE A 394 10.83 -5.28 25.95
N LYS A 395 11.97 -5.65 26.52
CA LYS A 395 12.54 -5.06 27.74
C LYS A 395 13.80 -4.26 27.38
N ALA A 396 13.84 -2.99 27.78
CA ALA A 396 14.98 -2.13 27.55
C ALA A 396 16.15 -2.50 28.48
N GLN A 397 17.34 -2.68 27.92
CA GLN A 397 18.60 -2.90 28.67
C GLN A 397 19.34 -1.58 28.94
N SER A 398 19.08 -0.55 28.15
CA SER A 398 19.43 0.86 28.39
C SER A 398 18.26 1.74 27.93
N ASP A 399 18.33 3.04 28.18
CA ASP A 399 17.34 3.98 27.66
C ASP A 399 17.34 3.94 26.15
N ILE A 400 16.14 3.80 25.54
CA ILE A 400 15.96 3.70 24.09
C ILE A 400 14.75 4.53 23.65
N GLN A 401 14.88 5.25 22.54
CA GLN A 401 13.75 5.95 21.95
C GLN A 401 12.80 4.94 21.31
N LEU A 402 11.52 5.04 21.66
CA LEU A 402 10.43 4.21 21.18
C LEU A 402 9.38 5.11 20.54
N ARG A 403 9.04 4.84 19.27
CA ARG A 403 7.91 5.44 18.58
C ARG A 403 6.96 4.34 18.12
N TRP A 404 5.66 4.60 18.17
CA TRP A 404 4.65 3.65 17.69
C TRP A 404 3.49 4.37 17.04
N MET A 405 2.86 3.70 16.07
CA MET A 405 1.70 4.21 15.36
C MET A 405 0.77 3.07 14.93
N THR A 406 -0.50 3.23 15.25
CA THR A 406 -1.65 2.50 14.68
C THR A 406 -2.81 3.47 14.58
N ASP A 407 -4.02 2.97 14.28
CA ASP A 407 -5.25 3.76 14.27
C ASP A 407 -6.48 2.85 14.43
N LEU A 408 -7.68 3.45 14.46
CA LEU A 408 -8.96 2.75 14.57
C LEU A 408 -9.08 1.93 15.87
N THR A 409 -8.44 2.42 16.95
CA THR A 409 -8.48 1.78 18.25
C THR A 409 -9.62 2.27 19.13
N THR A 410 -10.15 3.46 18.88
CA THR A 410 -11.25 4.08 19.66
C THR A 410 -12.59 4.00 18.96
N HIS A 411 -12.61 4.09 17.65
CA HIS A 411 -13.83 4.09 16.86
C HIS A 411 -13.94 2.82 16.02
N SER A 412 -15.14 2.25 15.96
CA SER A 412 -15.47 1.13 15.09
C SER A 412 -16.49 1.60 14.05
N PRO A 413 -16.27 1.34 12.77
CA PRO A 413 -17.32 1.60 11.77
C PRO A 413 -18.55 0.73 12.05
N ARG A 414 -19.70 1.16 11.53
CA ARG A 414 -20.94 0.37 11.65
C ARG A 414 -20.82 -0.90 10.81
N LEU A 415 -20.66 -2.02 11.48
CA LEU A 415 -20.58 -3.34 10.85
C LEU A 415 -21.96 -3.88 10.48
N PRO A 416 -22.08 -4.70 9.41
CA PRO A 416 -23.25 -5.55 9.19
C PRO A 416 -23.48 -6.47 10.39
N LYS A 417 -24.74 -6.81 10.68
CA LYS A 417 -25.13 -7.59 11.87
C LYS A 417 -24.43 -8.95 12.03
N SER A 418 -23.98 -9.53 10.92
CA SER A 418 -23.26 -10.82 10.88
C SER A 418 -21.79 -10.72 11.24
N PHE A 419 -21.24 -9.53 11.48
CA PHE A 419 -19.84 -9.33 11.80
C PHE A 419 -19.65 -8.78 13.21
N VAL A 420 -18.66 -9.33 13.91
CA VAL A 420 -18.35 -8.95 15.29
C VAL A 420 -16.86 -8.63 15.44
N ARG A 421 -16.57 -7.40 15.88
CA ARG A 421 -15.23 -6.96 16.28
C ARG A 421 -15.03 -7.28 17.77
N LYS A 422 -14.05 -8.13 18.10
CA LYS A 422 -13.83 -8.61 19.50
C LYS A 422 -12.65 -7.97 20.20
N SER A 423 -11.71 -7.43 19.49
CA SER A 423 -10.51 -6.84 20.07
C SER A 423 -10.06 -5.61 19.29
N ILE A 424 -9.26 -4.81 19.93
CA ILE A 424 -8.55 -3.67 19.35
C ILE A 424 -7.06 -3.81 19.62
N THR A 425 -6.23 -3.10 18.87
CA THR A 425 -4.80 -3.00 19.14
C THR A 425 -4.56 -2.19 20.42
N GLN A 426 -3.67 -2.66 21.27
CA GLN A 426 -3.34 -2.05 22.56
C GLN A 426 -1.84 -1.98 22.77
N PHE A 427 -1.41 -0.92 23.43
CA PHE A 427 -0.03 -0.71 23.85
C PHE A 427 0.06 -0.46 25.35
N LYS A 428 1.09 -0.99 25.96
CA LYS A 428 1.37 -0.82 27.39
C LYS A 428 2.86 -0.67 27.64
N VAL A 429 3.20 0.13 28.63
CA VAL A 429 4.54 0.16 29.21
C VAL A 429 4.44 -0.25 30.66
N LEU A 430 5.31 -1.18 31.09
CA LEU A 430 5.54 -1.52 32.47
C LEU A 430 6.85 -0.88 32.88
N ASP A 431 6.85 -0.12 33.96
CA ASP A 431 8.08 0.42 34.52
C ASP A 431 8.92 -0.66 35.25
N SER A 432 10.03 -0.29 35.79
CA SER A 432 10.94 -1.19 36.53
C SER A 432 10.32 -1.79 37.82
N LYS A 433 9.14 -1.34 38.20
CA LYS A 433 8.37 -1.79 39.39
C LYS A 433 7.07 -2.51 38.96
N ASP A 434 6.96 -2.86 37.67
CA ASP A 434 5.77 -3.48 37.07
C ASP A 434 4.50 -2.63 37.14
N SER A 435 4.61 -1.32 37.32
CA SER A 435 3.47 -0.40 37.21
C SER A 435 3.11 -0.23 35.74
N GLU A 436 1.84 -0.52 35.41
CA GLU A 436 1.34 -0.55 34.03
C GLU A 436 0.77 0.82 33.62
N GLN A 437 1.19 1.30 32.46
CA GLN A 437 0.62 2.44 31.77
C GLN A 437 0.11 2.02 30.40
N VAL A 438 -1.19 2.23 30.14
CA VAL A 438 -1.79 2.07 28.81
C VAL A 438 -1.45 3.29 27.96
N LEU A 439 -1.02 3.06 26.72
CA LEU A 439 -0.61 4.10 25.80
C LEU A 439 -1.70 4.35 24.75
N GLN A 440 -1.67 5.55 24.16
CA GLN A 440 -2.55 5.92 23.03
C GLN A 440 -2.15 5.17 21.74
N ALA A 441 -2.99 5.27 20.69
CA ALA A 441 -2.76 4.66 19.39
C ALA A 441 -1.44 5.06 18.70
N GLN A 442 -0.93 6.21 19.05
CA GLN A 442 0.38 6.70 18.57
C GLN A 442 1.10 7.51 19.64
N GLY A 443 2.41 7.52 19.55
CA GLY A 443 3.22 8.30 20.46
C GLY A 443 4.71 8.06 20.26
N ASP A 444 5.48 8.83 21.02
CA ASP A 444 6.90 8.63 21.18
C ASP A 444 7.28 8.78 22.65
N THR A 445 8.26 8.04 23.10
CA THR A 445 8.77 8.11 24.48
C THR A 445 10.16 7.50 24.58
N VAL A 446 10.86 7.83 25.64
CA VAL A 446 12.06 7.10 26.03
C VAL A 446 11.66 5.91 26.90
N LEU A 447 11.78 4.70 26.39
CA LEU A 447 11.63 3.49 27.17
C LEU A 447 12.85 3.35 28.09
N LYS A 448 12.63 3.56 29.39
CA LYS A 448 13.71 3.58 30.39
C LYS A 448 14.30 2.20 30.62
N LYS A 449 15.58 2.14 30.99
CA LYS A 449 16.23 0.88 31.36
C LYS A 449 15.37 0.05 32.31
N ASN A 450 15.28 -1.24 32.07
CA ASN A 450 14.46 -2.23 32.75
C ASN A 450 12.93 -2.08 32.61
N SER A 451 12.43 -1.10 31.87
CA SER A 451 11.01 -1.02 31.51
C SER A 451 10.70 -1.95 30.34
N THR A 452 9.45 -2.43 30.29
CA THR A 452 8.97 -3.34 29.25
C THR A 452 7.85 -2.66 28.45
N PHE A 453 8.01 -2.63 27.12
CA PHE A 453 6.93 -2.25 26.22
C PHE A 453 6.22 -3.52 25.74
N LYS A 454 4.88 -3.48 25.70
CA LYS A 454 4.03 -4.56 25.20
C LYS A 454 3.06 -4.05 24.14
N LEU A 455 2.92 -4.80 23.07
CA LEU A 455 1.94 -4.64 22.01
C LEU A 455 1.04 -5.86 21.99
N ALA A 456 -0.27 -5.66 21.84
CA ALA A 456 -1.21 -6.71 21.45
C ALA A 456 -2.01 -6.20 20.25
N THR A 457 -1.79 -6.78 19.05
CA THR A 457 -2.53 -6.38 17.86
C THR A 457 -3.95 -6.91 17.87
N GLU A 458 -4.82 -6.30 17.08
CA GLU A 458 -6.21 -6.72 16.92
C GLU A 458 -6.29 -8.12 16.29
N CYS A 459 -7.23 -8.93 16.79
CA CYS A 459 -7.69 -10.13 16.08
C CYS A 459 -8.67 -9.74 14.99
N GLY A 460 -8.72 -10.49 13.90
CA GLY A 460 -9.64 -10.25 12.81
C GLY A 460 -11.11 -10.29 13.24
N ILE A 461 -11.95 -9.67 12.45
CA ILE A 461 -13.41 -9.66 12.66
C ILE A 461 -13.97 -11.07 12.47
N CYS A 462 -14.82 -11.50 13.38
CA CYS A 462 -15.50 -12.79 13.32
C CYS A 462 -16.80 -12.68 12.51
N PHE A 463 -17.18 -13.78 11.83
CA PHE A 463 -18.45 -13.91 11.13
C PHE A 463 -19.38 -14.85 11.89
N ASP A 464 -20.59 -14.37 12.24
CA ASP A 464 -21.60 -15.14 12.95
C ASP A 464 -22.83 -15.40 12.06
N LYS A 465 -23.42 -16.59 12.22
CA LYS A 465 -24.60 -17.00 11.45
C LYS A 465 -25.92 -16.54 12.08
N GLN A 466 -25.91 -16.02 13.30
CA GLN A 466 -27.10 -15.59 14.00
C GLN A 466 -27.56 -14.19 13.57
N SER A 467 -27.98 -14.06 12.33
CA SER A 467 -28.92 -13.00 11.94
C SER A 467 -30.19 -13.69 11.45
N PRO A 468 -31.31 -13.54 12.12
CA PRO A 468 -32.56 -13.83 11.47
C PRO A 468 -32.69 -12.92 10.27
N SER A 469 -33.06 -13.53 9.15
CA SER A 469 -33.49 -12.91 7.88
C SER A 469 -34.39 -11.68 8.09
#